data_96019f35ed4bda30ecebfa372c146423
#
_entry.id   96019f35ed4bda30ecebfa372c146423
#
_cell.length_a   1.000
_cell.length_b   1.000
_cell.length_c   1.000
_cell.angle_alpha   90.00
_cell.angle_beta   90.00
_cell.angle_gamma   90.00
#
_symmetry.space_group_name_H-M   'P 1'
#
loop_
_entity.id
_entity.type
_entity.pdbx_description
1 polymer ?
#
loop_
_entity_poly.entity_id
_entity_poly.type
_entity_poly.pdbx_seq_one_letter_code
_entity_poly.pdbx_strand_id
1 'polypeptide(L)'
;MKKTLIIVVSCVSMFALQAQENLKNEVIDVVKDFRPKVMQATKIKSQPVFIDTSKVSENLSYKIRFEEFRVQQQTDSLSALLLLRPDLNKLYTKHVELGLGSLLNPHLAMDMSNGRRTKQFYRLYFNFNGAYASALPTEDQFSHLKLGAAYKHVFDDFVLQSDAHLNDLYRFDTADQRFHNSVLNFNSKLQFTDSSKVWIPAILQMSAMGFYKESQSEERLLSVESQHEGMHEKLYQWTFKNNFSLQHSASQNYVHWQSQLKSKKKFNLADAQMALAVDVLQSNIKLIPELSVQYQLIEKGLYSSFELGGDRALFTLRDLYTSNPFLQYFVPEDTSSEELPSNTKYYTRLGLNGNLFGGVSYQVSVAATSQDNFMHYVHHSNALDEWMAPAYTALKSLELHAGLDAQWTENIHFWLNADYKRFDQNLSYVPNMELGLYGSYHYNEQWYLSGSMRYIGERAAMRFDALNYFDEVQKLDPVLDLNTKLHFAYNEQIGFYLEGLNLLNQDFVLWRQNPVLRRQINFGAKYRF
;
A
#
# COMPACT_ATOMS: atom_id res chain seq x y z
N MET A 1 -25.48 -4.13 19.05
CA MET A 1 -24.06 -3.84 19.28
C MET A 1 -23.38 -4.75 20.32
N LYS A 2 -23.90 -4.93 21.54
CA LYS A 2 -23.23 -5.83 22.54
C LYS A 2 -23.13 -7.30 22.08
N LYS A 3 -24.13 -7.83 21.35
CA LYS A 3 -24.13 -9.23 20.87
C LYS A 3 -23.15 -9.47 19.71
N THR A 4 -22.94 -8.50 18.84
CA THR A 4 -22.00 -8.61 17.70
C THR A 4 -20.53 -8.53 18.14
N LEU A 5 -20.25 -7.69 19.14
CA LEU A 5 -18.90 -7.59 19.72
C LEU A 5 -18.49 -8.91 20.42
N ILE A 6 -19.44 -9.57 21.09
CA ILE A 6 -19.21 -10.86 21.74
C ILE A 6 -18.90 -11.96 20.71
N ILE A 7 -19.55 -11.94 19.54
CA ILE A 7 -19.30 -12.94 18.48
C ILE A 7 -17.87 -12.76 17.91
N VAL A 8 -17.46 -11.53 17.65
CA VAL A 8 -16.10 -11.24 17.14
C VAL A 8 -15.04 -11.63 18.16
N VAL A 9 -15.24 -11.29 19.44
CA VAL A 9 -14.31 -11.68 20.53
C VAL A 9 -14.31 -13.19 20.73
N SER A 10 -15.46 -13.87 20.62
CA SER A 10 -15.55 -15.33 20.71
C SER A 10 -14.89 -16.04 19.52
N CYS A 11 -14.97 -15.51 18.31
CA CYS A 11 -14.24 -16.04 17.17
C CYS A 11 -12.73 -15.91 17.33
N VAL A 12 -12.26 -14.77 17.81
CA VAL A 12 -10.82 -14.54 18.07
C VAL A 12 -10.32 -15.45 19.20
N SER A 13 -11.12 -15.68 20.26
CA SER A 13 -10.76 -16.59 21.35
C SER A 13 -10.79 -18.07 20.96
N MET A 14 -11.65 -18.50 20.04
CA MET A 14 -11.64 -19.88 19.49
C MET A 14 -10.38 -20.18 18.69
N PHE A 15 -9.86 -19.21 17.93
CA PHE A 15 -8.58 -19.37 17.23
C PHE A 15 -7.39 -19.43 18.18
N ALA A 16 -7.42 -18.73 19.30
CA ALA A 16 -6.36 -18.76 20.30
C ALA A 16 -6.28 -20.12 21.07
N LEU A 17 -7.40 -20.84 21.20
CA LEU A 17 -7.44 -22.13 21.91
C LEU A 17 -6.96 -23.31 21.05
N GLN A 18 -7.00 -23.22 19.71
CA GLN A 18 -6.47 -24.28 18.85
C GLN A 18 -4.95 -24.18 18.61
N ALA A 19 -4.34 -23.06 18.96
CA ALA A 19 -2.90 -22.84 18.79
C ALA A 19 -2.03 -23.56 19.83
N GLN A 20 -2.61 -24.23 20.83
CA GLN A 20 -1.84 -24.86 21.91
C GLN A 20 -1.53 -26.36 21.72
N GLU A 21 -1.99 -27.02 20.68
CA GLU A 21 -1.90 -28.50 20.61
C GLU A 21 -0.87 -29.10 19.64
N ASN A 22 -0.01 -28.35 18.97
CA ASN A 22 1.00 -28.96 18.09
C ASN A 22 2.39 -28.29 18.16
N LEU A 23 2.99 -28.29 19.37
CA LEU A 23 4.43 -28.18 19.52
C LEU A 23 5.09 -29.54 19.35
N LYS A 24 5.11 -30.10 18.14
CA LYS A 24 5.94 -31.24 17.78
C LYS A 24 6.98 -30.80 16.77
N ASN A 25 8.22 -30.75 17.28
CA ASN A 25 9.48 -30.78 16.54
C ASN A 25 9.63 -29.77 15.38
N GLU A 26 9.84 -28.51 15.71
CA GLU A 26 10.60 -27.63 14.83
C GLU A 26 12.07 -28.05 14.85
N VAL A 27 12.57 -28.55 13.75
CA VAL A 27 14.00 -28.58 13.48
C VAL A 27 14.39 -27.14 13.14
N ILE A 28 14.79 -26.42 14.17
CA ILE A 28 15.37 -25.09 13.95
C ILE A 28 16.80 -25.35 13.42
N ASP A 29 16.98 -25.17 12.11
CA ASP A 29 18.31 -25.01 11.53
C ASP A 29 18.86 -23.64 11.99
N VAL A 30 19.41 -23.65 13.20
CA VAL A 30 20.19 -22.52 13.68
C VAL A 30 21.52 -22.59 12.95
N VAL A 31 21.66 -21.83 11.86
CA VAL A 31 22.97 -21.50 11.31
C VAL A 31 23.64 -20.57 12.31
N LYS A 32 24.19 -21.17 13.33
CA LYS A 32 25.01 -20.48 14.31
C LYS A 32 26.41 -20.40 13.72
N ASP A 33 26.95 -19.21 13.58
CA ASP A 33 28.37 -19.02 13.35
C ASP A 33 29.14 -19.95 14.29
N PHE A 34 29.77 -20.98 13.71
CA PHE A 34 30.58 -21.91 14.47
C PHE A 34 31.82 -21.18 14.94
N ARG A 35 31.81 -20.65 16.14
CA ARG A 35 33.02 -20.26 16.88
C ARG A 35 33.48 -21.48 17.62
N PRO A 36 34.60 -22.11 17.21
CA PRO A 36 35.16 -23.24 17.93
C PRO A 36 35.55 -22.75 19.32
N LYS A 37 34.76 -23.13 20.34
CA LYS A 37 35.23 -23.06 21.73
C LYS A 37 36.17 -24.22 21.94
N VAL A 38 37.48 -23.93 22.01
CA VAL A 38 38.43 -24.89 22.51
C VAL A 38 38.02 -25.21 23.94
N MET A 39 37.46 -26.40 24.12
CA MET A 39 37.23 -26.92 25.47
C MET A 39 38.57 -27.05 26.13
N GLN A 40 38.78 -26.37 27.24
CA GLN A 40 39.93 -26.59 28.07
C GLN A 40 39.88 -28.06 28.52
N ALA A 41 40.83 -28.86 28.01
CA ALA A 41 41.03 -30.21 28.47
C ALA A 41 41.40 -30.14 29.95
N THR A 42 40.53 -30.62 30.79
CA THR A 42 40.85 -30.82 32.23
C THR A 42 41.93 -31.88 32.29
N LYS A 43 43.14 -31.44 32.70
CA LYS A 43 44.26 -32.34 32.91
C LYS A 43 43.85 -33.33 33.98
N ILE A 44 43.70 -34.60 33.63
CA ILE A 44 43.45 -35.69 34.59
C ILE A 44 44.70 -35.77 35.45
N LYS A 45 44.61 -35.34 36.70
CA LYS A 45 45.63 -35.51 37.70
C LYS A 45 45.53 -36.94 38.29
N SER A 46 45.85 -37.93 37.50
CA SER A 46 46.25 -39.22 38.05
C SER A 46 47.78 -39.19 38.20
N GLN A 47 48.23 -39.05 39.39
CA GLN A 47 49.65 -39.34 39.67
C GLN A 47 49.81 -40.86 39.69
N PRO A 48 50.52 -41.45 38.73
CA PRO A 48 50.91 -42.84 38.90
C PRO A 48 51.92 -42.92 40.03
N VAL A 49 51.59 -43.68 41.07
CA VAL A 49 52.55 -44.00 42.10
C VAL A 49 53.51 -45.03 41.53
N PHE A 50 54.60 -44.60 40.98
CA PHE A 50 55.71 -45.48 40.67
C PHE A 50 56.56 -45.70 41.94
N ILE A 51 56.52 -46.92 42.46
CA ILE A 51 57.52 -47.35 43.43
C ILE A 51 58.75 -47.73 42.62
N ASP A 52 59.65 -46.80 42.41
CA ASP A 52 60.94 -47.06 41.73
C ASP A 52 61.88 -47.67 42.75
N THR A 53 62.12 -48.96 42.59
CA THR A 53 63.07 -49.74 43.40
C THR A 53 64.46 -49.81 42.74
N SER A 54 64.68 -49.13 41.61
CA SER A 54 65.96 -49.11 40.94
C SER A 54 66.88 -47.96 41.47
N LYS A 55 68.08 -48.27 41.91
CA LYS A 55 69.07 -47.24 42.22
C LYS A 55 69.57 -46.66 40.91
N VAL A 56 69.19 -45.45 40.60
CA VAL A 56 69.68 -44.71 39.46
C VAL A 56 71.13 -44.33 39.72
N SER A 57 72.05 -44.71 38.82
CA SER A 57 73.42 -44.30 38.86
C SER A 57 73.54 -42.81 38.54
N GLU A 58 74.33 -42.05 39.31
CA GLU A 58 74.43 -40.57 39.26
C GLU A 58 75.11 -40.02 37.97
N ASN A 59 75.44 -40.86 36.97
CA ASN A 59 76.17 -40.46 35.75
C ASN A 59 75.41 -40.78 34.46
N LEU A 60 74.14 -40.32 34.34
CA LEU A 60 73.38 -40.37 33.09
C LEU A 60 73.56 -39.07 32.30
N SER A 61 74.48 -39.09 31.31
CA SER A 61 74.55 -37.98 30.34
C SER A 61 73.55 -38.21 29.19
N TYR A 62 72.56 -37.38 29.12
CA TYR A 62 71.56 -37.40 28.02
C TYR A 62 72.06 -36.55 26.84
N LYS A 63 72.28 -37.17 25.70
CA LYS A 63 72.43 -36.45 24.43
C LYS A 63 71.02 -36.20 23.87
N ILE A 64 70.56 -34.98 23.99
CA ILE A 64 69.31 -34.56 23.36
C ILE A 64 69.65 -34.39 21.86
N ARG A 65 69.20 -35.31 21.03
CA ARG A 65 69.11 -35.09 19.59
C ARG A 65 67.89 -34.30 19.27
N PHE A 66 68.08 -33.09 18.82
CA PHE A 66 66.96 -32.32 18.23
C PHE A 66 66.78 -32.86 16.80
N GLU A 67 65.77 -33.72 16.60
CA GLU A 67 65.27 -34.04 15.28
C GLU A 67 64.21 -33.03 14.93
N GLU A 68 64.46 -32.23 13.90
CA GLU A 68 63.36 -31.38 13.35
C GLU A 68 62.30 -32.27 12.75
N PHE A 69 61.24 -32.47 13.45
CA PHE A 69 60.02 -33.04 12.88
C PHE A 69 59.39 -32.00 11.94
N ARG A 70 59.67 -32.09 10.64
CA ARG A 70 58.92 -31.40 9.63
C ARG A 70 57.60 -32.14 9.44
N VAL A 71 56.57 -31.73 10.15
CA VAL A 71 55.18 -32.15 9.85
C VAL A 71 54.81 -31.43 8.55
N GLN A 72 54.90 -32.10 7.42
CA GLN A 72 54.20 -31.67 6.22
C GLN A 72 52.72 -31.96 6.43
N GLN A 73 52.01 -30.97 7.01
CA GLN A 73 50.57 -31.00 7.03
C GLN A 73 50.14 -30.71 5.58
N GLN A 74 49.80 -31.76 4.83
CA GLN A 74 49.02 -31.57 3.60
C GLN A 74 47.68 -30.97 4.05
N THR A 75 47.56 -29.65 3.92
CA THR A 75 46.26 -29.01 3.97
C THR A 75 45.54 -29.46 2.70
N ASP A 76 44.61 -30.38 2.84
CA ASP A 76 43.64 -30.62 1.79
C ASP A 76 43.03 -29.25 1.44
N SER A 77 43.32 -28.83 0.21
CA SER A 77 42.67 -27.62 -0.30
C SER A 77 41.18 -27.90 -0.35
N LEU A 78 40.44 -27.35 0.59
CA LEU A 78 38.97 -27.33 0.51
C LEU A 78 38.64 -26.71 -0.84
N SER A 79 38.14 -27.52 -1.75
CA SER A 79 37.58 -27.02 -3.00
C SER A 79 36.54 -25.97 -2.62
N ALA A 80 36.74 -24.73 -3.10
CA ALA A 80 35.81 -23.67 -2.86
C ALA A 80 34.40 -24.19 -3.22
N LEU A 81 33.53 -24.26 -2.23
CA LEU A 81 32.10 -24.55 -2.46
C LEU A 81 31.64 -23.50 -3.45
N LEU A 82 31.51 -23.86 -4.71
CA LEU A 82 30.83 -23.07 -5.70
C LEU A 82 29.41 -22.98 -5.18
N LEU A 83 29.07 -21.86 -4.56
CA LEU A 83 27.68 -21.47 -4.35
C LEU A 83 27.05 -21.47 -5.75
N LEU A 84 26.37 -22.56 -6.09
CA LEU A 84 25.51 -22.59 -7.25
C LEU A 84 24.53 -21.45 -7.03
N ARG A 85 24.73 -20.36 -7.76
CA ARG A 85 23.72 -19.29 -7.78
C ARG A 85 22.44 -19.98 -8.24
N PRO A 86 21.37 -19.95 -7.45
CA PRO A 86 20.11 -20.52 -7.90
C PRO A 86 19.82 -19.90 -9.26
N ASP A 87 19.49 -20.72 -10.24
CA ASP A 87 19.11 -20.24 -11.55
C ASP A 87 17.98 -19.22 -11.36
N LEU A 88 18.26 -17.99 -11.77
CA LEU A 88 17.25 -16.94 -11.70
C LEU A 88 16.08 -17.38 -12.58
N ASN A 89 14.90 -17.45 -12.01
CA ASN A 89 13.67 -17.76 -12.74
C ASN A 89 13.62 -16.93 -14.02
N LYS A 90 13.28 -17.58 -15.13
CA LYS A 90 13.12 -16.93 -16.43
C LYS A 90 12.15 -15.77 -16.29
N LEU A 91 12.57 -14.57 -16.66
CA LEU A 91 11.74 -13.39 -16.63
C LEU A 91 11.07 -13.25 -17.99
N TYR A 92 9.78 -13.42 -18.04
CA TYR A 92 8.98 -13.09 -19.21
C TYR A 92 8.84 -11.57 -19.31
N THR A 93 9.18 -11.02 -20.44
CA THR A 93 9.20 -9.56 -20.66
C THR A 93 7.91 -9.02 -21.25
N LYS A 94 7.08 -9.91 -21.75
CA LYS A 94 5.81 -9.54 -22.36
C LYS A 94 4.72 -10.50 -21.91
N HIS A 95 3.55 -9.98 -21.66
CA HIS A 95 2.38 -10.81 -21.43
C HIS A 95 1.13 -10.19 -22.03
N VAL A 96 0.19 -11.05 -22.40
CA VAL A 96 -1.14 -10.70 -22.90
C VAL A 96 -2.14 -11.48 -22.09
N GLU A 97 -3.19 -10.83 -21.64
CA GLU A 97 -4.33 -11.43 -20.97
C GLU A 97 -5.61 -11.07 -21.71
N LEU A 98 -6.41 -12.09 -22.03
CA LEU A 98 -7.71 -11.97 -22.67
C LEU A 98 -8.75 -12.60 -21.77
N GLY A 99 -9.89 -11.95 -21.61
CA GLY A 99 -11.00 -12.46 -20.81
C GLY A 99 -12.35 -12.03 -21.35
N LEU A 100 -13.36 -12.81 -21.02
CA LEU A 100 -14.76 -12.53 -21.30
C LEU A 100 -15.61 -12.97 -20.12
N GLY A 101 -16.60 -12.19 -19.78
CA GLY A 101 -17.50 -12.48 -18.66
C GLY A 101 -18.95 -12.61 -19.04
N SER A 102 -19.76 -13.04 -18.06
CA SER A 102 -21.19 -13.29 -18.18
C SER A 102 -22.02 -12.09 -18.60
N LEU A 103 -21.53 -10.86 -18.38
CA LEU A 103 -22.17 -9.61 -18.78
C LEU A 103 -21.55 -9.01 -20.05
N LEU A 104 -21.03 -9.86 -20.94
CA LEU A 104 -20.21 -9.41 -22.08
C LEU A 104 -19.11 -8.44 -21.61
N ASN A 105 -18.36 -8.85 -20.59
CA ASN A 105 -17.28 -8.07 -19.99
C ASN A 105 -15.96 -8.42 -20.70
N PRO A 106 -15.60 -7.77 -21.80
CA PRO A 106 -14.30 -7.99 -22.42
C PRO A 106 -13.21 -7.44 -21.50
N HIS A 107 -12.17 -8.23 -21.33
CA HIS A 107 -10.94 -7.83 -20.67
C HIS A 107 -9.75 -8.08 -21.60
N LEU A 108 -8.95 -7.06 -21.82
CA LEU A 108 -7.71 -7.16 -22.58
C LEU A 108 -6.62 -6.43 -21.81
N ALA A 109 -5.59 -7.15 -21.41
CA ALA A 109 -4.40 -6.53 -20.82
C ALA A 109 -3.14 -6.95 -21.59
N MET A 110 -2.27 -6.00 -21.83
CA MET A 110 -0.95 -6.21 -22.43
C MET A 110 0.09 -5.49 -21.60
N ASP A 111 1.23 -6.12 -21.39
CA ASP A 111 2.38 -5.53 -20.72
C ASP A 111 3.66 -5.96 -21.45
N MET A 112 4.52 -5.02 -21.75
CA MET A 112 5.76 -5.24 -22.48
C MET A 112 6.88 -4.48 -21.79
N SER A 113 7.98 -5.16 -21.49
CA SER A 113 9.18 -4.54 -20.92
C SER A 113 10.45 -5.14 -21.53
N ASN A 114 11.59 -4.51 -21.33
CA ASN A 114 12.87 -5.01 -21.86
C ASN A 114 13.67 -5.89 -20.88
N GLY A 115 13.12 -6.23 -19.71
CA GLY A 115 13.78 -7.11 -18.74
C GLY A 115 14.84 -6.41 -17.88
N ARG A 116 15.60 -7.21 -17.09
CA ARG A 116 16.43 -6.72 -15.98
C ARG A 116 17.87 -6.30 -16.33
N ARG A 117 18.38 -6.59 -17.52
CA ARG A 117 19.84 -6.57 -17.79
C ARG A 117 20.39 -5.26 -18.36
N THR A 118 19.57 -4.23 -18.47
CA THR A 118 19.99 -2.98 -19.12
C THR A 118 20.04 -1.83 -18.13
N LYS A 119 21.00 -0.90 -18.32
CA LYS A 119 20.96 0.41 -17.64
C LYS A 119 19.70 1.19 -17.98
N GLN A 120 19.01 0.79 -19.04
CA GLN A 120 17.75 1.38 -19.50
C GLN A 120 16.63 0.36 -19.35
N PHE A 121 15.57 0.77 -18.71
CA PHE A 121 14.33 0.00 -18.56
C PHE A 121 13.18 0.77 -19.20
N TYR A 122 12.37 0.09 -19.98
CA TYR A 122 11.10 0.62 -20.46
C TYR A 122 10.00 -0.41 -20.25
N ARG A 123 8.79 0.09 -20.03
CA ARG A 123 7.56 -0.68 -19.91
C ARG A 123 6.44 0.04 -20.63
N LEU A 124 5.69 -0.70 -21.43
CA LEU A 124 4.45 -0.26 -22.06
C LEU A 124 3.34 -1.16 -21.53
N TYR A 125 2.23 -0.59 -21.16
CA TYR A 125 1.08 -1.36 -20.74
C TYR A 125 -0.21 -0.79 -21.29
N PHE A 126 -1.13 -1.70 -21.55
CA PHE A 126 -2.49 -1.44 -22.01
C PHE A 126 -3.43 -2.29 -21.21
N ASN A 127 -4.55 -1.74 -20.77
CA ASN A 127 -5.61 -2.47 -20.09
C ASN A 127 -6.96 -1.89 -20.55
N PHE A 128 -7.83 -2.76 -20.99
CA PHE A 128 -9.19 -2.44 -21.38
C PHE A 128 -10.17 -3.36 -20.67
N ASN A 129 -11.18 -2.79 -20.05
CA ASN A 129 -12.28 -3.47 -19.39
C ASN A 129 -13.60 -2.83 -19.84
N GLY A 130 -14.65 -3.64 -19.97
CA GLY A 130 -15.97 -3.11 -20.27
C GLY A 130 -17.09 -4.02 -19.77
N ALA A 131 -18.31 -3.53 -19.82
CA ALA A 131 -19.54 -4.29 -19.61
C ALA A 131 -20.60 -3.78 -20.58
N TYR A 132 -21.11 -4.67 -21.46
CA TYR A 132 -21.98 -4.29 -22.58
C TYR A 132 -23.20 -5.20 -22.75
N ALA A 133 -23.55 -6.02 -21.76
CA ALA A 133 -24.68 -6.94 -21.91
C ALA A 133 -25.98 -6.17 -22.16
N SER A 134 -26.73 -6.61 -23.17
CA SER A 134 -28.04 -6.04 -23.49
C SER A 134 -29.09 -6.24 -22.37
N ALA A 135 -28.81 -7.13 -21.42
CA ALA A 135 -29.63 -7.33 -20.23
C ALA A 135 -29.33 -6.31 -19.12
N LEU A 136 -28.25 -5.52 -19.26
CA LEU A 136 -27.95 -4.42 -18.35
C LEU A 136 -28.75 -3.19 -18.79
N PRO A 137 -29.27 -2.41 -17.85
CA PRO A 137 -29.67 -1.04 -18.13
C PRO A 137 -28.53 -0.30 -18.82
N THR A 138 -28.83 0.62 -19.71
CA THR A 138 -27.79 1.38 -20.45
C THR A 138 -26.86 2.12 -19.52
N GLU A 139 -27.37 2.60 -18.40
CA GLU A 139 -26.65 3.28 -17.31
C GLU A 139 -25.58 2.44 -16.61
N ASP A 140 -25.70 1.11 -16.67
CA ASP A 140 -24.72 0.17 -16.09
C ASP A 140 -23.61 -0.22 -17.07
N GLN A 141 -23.71 0.19 -18.33
CA GLN A 141 -22.72 -0.09 -19.34
C GLN A 141 -21.53 0.86 -19.22
N PHE A 142 -20.33 0.33 -19.34
CA PHE A 142 -19.13 1.14 -19.28
C PHE A 142 -17.98 0.57 -20.10
N SER A 143 -17.01 1.41 -20.42
CA SER A 143 -15.68 1.01 -20.88
C SER A 143 -14.60 1.79 -20.14
N HIS A 144 -13.52 1.12 -19.82
CA HIS A 144 -12.39 1.68 -19.12
C HIS A 144 -11.09 1.28 -19.80
N LEU A 145 -10.38 2.28 -20.32
CA LEU A 145 -9.11 2.14 -20.99
C LEU A 145 -8.00 2.73 -20.12
N LYS A 146 -6.94 1.95 -19.93
CA LYS A 146 -5.69 2.42 -19.33
C LYS A 146 -4.54 2.15 -20.28
N LEU A 147 -3.80 3.17 -20.62
CA LEU A 147 -2.61 3.09 -21.45
C LEU A 147 -1.47 3.78 -20.71
N GLY A 148 -0.28 3.19 -20.71
CA GLY A 148 0.85 3.86 -20.09
C GLY A 148 2.19 3.39 -20.59
N ALA A 149 3.18 4.25 -20.37
CA ALA A 149 4.57 4.02 -20.67
C ALA A 149 5.42 4.45 -19.47
N ALA A 150 6.41 3.63 -19.11
CA ALA A 150 7.40 3.97 -18.11
C ALA A 150 8.80 3.79 -18.67
N TYR A 151 9.67 4.69 -18.31
CA TYR A 151 11.08 4.68 -18.69
C TYR A 151 11.96 4.92 -17.47
N LYS A 152 13.02 4.14 -17.33
CA LYS A 152 14.04 4.34 -16.30
C LYS A 152 15.42 4.23 -16.94
N HIS A 153 16.29 5.18 -16.62
CA HIS A 153 17.70 5.14 -17.02
C HIS A 153 18.59 5.36 -15.80
N VAL A 154 19.59 4.50 -15.66
CA VAL A 154 20.59 4.61 -14.61
C VAL A 154 21.86 5.20 -15.23
N PHE A 155 22.10 6.47 -14.93
CA PHE A 155 23.36 7.17 -15.22
C PHE A 155 24.33 6.92 -14.06
N ASP A 156 25.56 7.35 -14.23
CA ASP A 156 26.57 7.16 -13.17
C ASP A 156 26.28 8.03 -11.93
N ASP A 157 25.76 9.26 -12.13
CA ASP A 157 25.51 10.23 -11.06
C ASP A 157 24.03 10.33 -10.64
N PHE A 158 23.11 9.84 -11.45
CA PHE A 158 21.69 9.93 -11.15
C PHE A 158 20.87 8.85 -11.85
N VAL A 159 19.64 8.65 -11.37
CA VAL A 159 18.64 7.80 -11.97
C VAL A 159 17.49 8.67 -12.44
N LEU A 160 17.17 8.58 -13.74
CA LEU A 160 15.97 9.16 -14.32
C LEU A 160 14.87 8.12 -14.36
N GLN A 161 13.70 8.44 -13.83
CA GLN A 161 12.48 7.67 -13.98
C GLN A 161 11.39 8.58 -14.53
N SER A 162 10.74 8.16 -15.61
CA SER A 162 9.61 8.89 -16.17
C SER A 162 8.49 7.93 -16.48
N ASP A 163 7.27 8.33 -16.20
CA ASP A 163 6.07 7.58 -16.57
C ASP A 163 5.01 8.54 -17.11
N ALA A 164 4.25 8.02 -18.05
CA ALA A 164 3.07 8.69 -18.61
C ALA A 164 1.94 7.67 -18.68
N HIS A 165 0.75 8.07 -18.28
CA HIS A 165 -0.41 7.20 -18.39
C HIS A 165 -1.69 8.00 -18.69
N LEU A 166 -2.51 7.40 -19.53
CA LEU A 166 -3.87 7.79 -19.85
C LEU A 166 -4.83 6.84 -19.16
N ASN A 167 -5.82 7.38 -18.49
CA ASN A 167 -6.94 6.66 -17.90
C ASN A 167 -8.22 7.26 -18.46
N ASP A 168 -8.96 6.49 -19.23
CA ASP A 168 -10.14 6.92 -19.97
C ASP A 168 -11.34 6.08 -19.57
N LEU A 169 -12.34 6.72 -18.97
CA LEU A 169 -13.55 6.07 -18.48
C LEU A 169 -14.76 6.61 -19.23
N TYR A 170 -15.48 5.70 -19.85
CA TYR A 170 -16.72 5.93 -20.54
C TYR A 170 -17.86 5.24 -19.82
N ARG A 171 -18.96 5.94 -19.54
CA ARG A 171 -20.20 5.39 -19.00
C ARG A 171 -21.40 5.93 -19.77
N PHE A 172 -22.44 5.12 -19.84
CA PHE A 172 -23.73 5.52 -20.42
C PHE A 172 -24.70 5.84 -19.29
N ASP A 173 -25.46 6.90 -19.41
CA ASP A 173 -26.55 7.29 -18.50
C ASP A 173 -27.91 7.04 -19.14
N THR A 174 -28.97 6.93 -18.32
CA THR A 174 -30.36 6.71 -18.74
C THR A 174 -30.92 7.78 -19.66
N ALA A 175 -30.37 8.98 -19.65
CA ALA A 175 -30.89 10.17 -20.33
C ALA A 175 -30.16 10.55 -21.62
N ASP A 176 -29.57 9.59 -22.35
CA ASP A 176 -28.68 9.87 -23.49
C ASP A 176 -27.41 10.70 -23.12
N GLN A 177 -27.18 10.95 -21.87
CA GLN A 177 -25.97 11.61 -21.40
C GLN A 177 -24.84 10.58 -21.29
N ARG A 178 -23.74 10.90 -21.92
CA ARG A 178 -22.52 10.10 -21.86
C ARG A 178 -21.57 10.74 -20.85
N PHE A 179 -21.09 9.95 -19.90
CA PHE A 179 -20.03 10.40 -19.00
C PHE A 179 -18.70 9.93 -19.55
N HIS A 180 -17.91 10.87 -19.98
CA HIS A 180 -16.56 10.61 -20.49
C HIS A 180 -15.56 11.40 -19.65
N ASN A 181 -14.69 10.68 -18.95
CA ASN A 181 -13.65 11.25 -18.10
C ASN A 181 -12.29 10.73 -18.57
N SER A 182 -11.42 11.62 -18.98
CA SER A 182 -10.04 11.29 -19.36
C SER A 182 -9.05 11.97 -18.44
N VAL A 183 -8.08 11.21 -17.95
CA VAL A 183 -6.98 11.70 -17.12
C VAL A 183 -5.66 11.33 -17.78
N LEU A 184 -4.88 12.33 -18.14
CA LEU A 184 -3.51 12.16 -18.61
C LEU A 184 -2.56 12.59 -17.50
N ASN A 185 -1.68 11.69 -17.07
CA ASN A 185 -0.64 12.00 -16.10
C ASN A 185 0.73 11.80 -16.72
N PHE A 186 1.65 12.67 -16.33
CA PHE A 186 3.06 12.54 -16.64
C PHE A 186 3.86 12.81 -15.36
N ASN A 187 4.78 11.92 -15.01
CA ASN A 187 5.71 12.11 -13.90
C ASN A 187 7.14 11.90 -14.40
N SER A 188 8.06 12.72 -13.92
CA SER A 188 9.48 12.55 -14.15
C SER A 188 10.24 12.80 -12.87
N LYS A 189 11.07 11.85 -12.47
CA LYS A 189 11.85 11.87 -11.23
C LYS A 189 13.32 11.70 -11.54
N LEU A 190 14.13 12.63 -11.07
CA LEU A 190 15.58 12.54 -11.01
C LEU A 190 15.99 12.22 -9.57
N GLN A 191 16.72 11.13 -9.39
CA GLN A 191 17.28 10.75 -8.09
C GLN A 191 18.79 10.73 -8.20
N PHE A 192 19.46 11.61 -7.47
CA PHE A 192 20.91 11.73 -7.48
C PHE A 192 21.54 10.70 -6.54
N THR A 193 22.65 10.08 -6.98
CA THR A 193 23.34 9.03 -6.23
C THR A 193 24.27 9.63 -5.16
N ASP A 194 24.77 10.85 -5.38
CA ASP A 194 25.60 11.57 -4.42
C ASP A 194 24.85 12.77 -3.84
N SER A 195 24.25 12.58 -2.66
CA SER A 195 23.59 13.64 -1.89
C SER A 195 24.53 14.37 -0.93
N SER A 196 25.84 14.15 -0.99
CA SER A 196 26.81 14.79 -0.08
C SER A 196 26.90 16.30 -0.24
N LYS A 197 26.46 16.84 -1.38
CA LYS A 197 26.41 18.27 -1.66
C LYS A 197 25.03 18.82 -1.27
N VAL A 198 24.98 19.57 -0.19
CA VAL A 198 23.74 20.20 0.36
C VAL A 198 22.91 20.97 -0.68
N TRP A 199 23.53 21.46 -1.74
CA TRP A 199 22.89 22.24 -2.79
C TRP A 199 22.24 21.43 -3.91
N ILE A 200 22.54 20.12 -4.01
CA ILE A 200 21.94 19.26 -5.02
C ILE A 200 20.78 18.51 -4.34
N PRO A 201 19.54 18.60 -4.85
CA PRO A 201 18.44 17.84 -4.29
C PRO A 201 18.73 16.34 -4.46
N ALA A 202 18.49 15.55 -3.41
CA ALA A 202 18.55 14.09 -3.52
C ALA A 202 17.50 13.56 -4.52
N ILE A 203 16.37 14.25 -4.58
CA ILE A 203 15.26 13.96 -5.50
C ILE A 203 14.73 15.26 -6.08
N LEU A 204 14.56 15.30 -7.40
CA LEU A 204 13.79 16.31 -8.10
C LEU A 204 12.68 15.60 -8.89
N GLN A 205 11.43 15.93 -8.62
CA GLN A 205 10.29 15.34 -9.31
C GLN A 205 9.44 16.45 -9.94
N MET A 206 9.03 16.18 -11.17
CA MET A 206 8.08 17.02 -11.89
C MET A 206 6.88 16.14 -12.26
N SER A 207 5.67 16.63 -12.00
CA SER A 207 4.45 15.97 -12.44
C SER A 207 3.55 16.96 -13.16
N ALA A 208 2.89 16.46 -14.20
CA ALA A 208 1.88 17.18 -14.94
C ALA A 208 0.64 16.30 -15.09
N MET A 209 -0.53 16.86 -14.89
CA MET A 209 -1.79 16.17 -15.01
C MET A 209 -2.76 17.03 -15.81
N GLY A 210 -3.46 16.40 -16.75
CA GLY A 210 -4.62 16.94 -17.43
C GLY A 210 -5.83 16.07 -17.15
N PHE A 211 -6.91 16.67 -16.72
CA PHE A 211 -8.21 16.05 -16.57
C PHE A 211 -9.19 16.71 -17.53
N TYR A 212 -9.97 15.91 -18.21
CA TYR A 212 -11.01 16.36 -19.14
C TYR A 212 -12.31 15.61 -18.88
N LYS A 213 -13.41 16.33 -18.87
CA LYS A 213 -14.77 15.80 -18.85
C LYS A 213 -15.58 16.42 -19.98
N GLU A 214 -16.38 15.60 -20.69
CA GLU A 214 -17.10 15.97 -21.92
C GLU A 214 -18.04 17.19 -21.79
N SER A 215 -18.45 17.57 -20.58
CA SER A 215 -19.46 18.61 -20.39
C SER A 215 -18.97 19.95 -19.88
N GLN A 216 -17.66 20.29 -19.91
CA GLN A 216 -17.13 21.63 -19.56
C GLN A 216 -16.09 21.71 -18.45
N SER A 217 -15.66 20.60 -17.85
CA SER A 217 -14.68 20.68 -16.75
C SER A 217 -13.31 20.24 -17.23
N GLU A 218 -12.39 21.20 -17.29
CA GLU A 218 -10.98 20.93 -17.52
C GLU A 218 -10.19 21.26 -16.25
N GLU A 219 -9.24 20.41 -15.93
CA GLU A 219 -8.26 20.69 -14.89
C GLU A 219 -6.85 20.38 -15.39
N ARG A 220 -5.93 21.26 -15.10
CA ARG A 220 -4.51 21.09 -15.40
C ARG A 220 -3.71 21.35 -14.16
N LEU A 221 -2.85 20.43 -13.80
CA LEU A 221 -1.95 20.54 -12.65
C LEU A 221 -0.52 20.36 -13.10
N LEU A 222 0.34 21.26 -12.71
CA LEU A 222 1.78 21.15 -12.81
C LEU A 222 2.36 21.23 -11.42
N SER A 223 3.16 20.25 -10.99
CA SER A 223 3.88 20.33 -9.73
C SER A 223 5.35 19.99 -9.89
N VAL A 224 6.16 20.67 -9.07
CA VAL A 224 7.60 20.42 -8.96
C VAL A 224 7.91 20.19 -7.49
N GLU A 225 8.48 19.05 -7.19
CA GLU A 225 8.93 18.68 -5.84
C GLU A 225 10.45 18.55 -5.83
N SER A 226 11.09 19.14 -4.82
CA SER A 226 12.50 18.92 -4.53
C SER A 226 12.67 18.40 -3.12
N GLN A 227 13.55 17.41 -2.95
CA GLN A 227 13.89 16.86 -1.64
C GLN A 227 15.40 16.90 -1.45
N HIS A 228 15.83 17.51 -0.36
CA HIS A 228 17.21 17.56 0.09
C HIS A 228 17.35 16.73 1.34
N GLU A 229 18.43 15.98 1.44
CA GLU A 229 18.72 15.11 2.58
C GLU A 229 20.13 15.41 3.10
N GLY A 230 20.30 15.25 4.39
CA GLY A 230 21.61 15.37 5.01
C GLY A 230 21.65 14.66 6.36
N MET A 231 22.87 14.40 6.80
CA MET A 231 23.15 13.77 8.10
C MET A 231 24.12 14.66 8.89
N HIS A 232 23.78 15.00 10.10
CA HIS A 232 24.64 15.74 11.01
C HIS A 232 25.16 14.82 12.12
N GLU A 233 26.49 14.75 12.28
CA GLU A 233 27.19 13.98 13.34
C GLU A 233 26.76 12.52 13.49
N LYS A 234 26.29 11.85 12.43
CA LYS A 234 25.72 10.48 12.45
C LYS A 234 24.57 10.27 13.44
N LEU A 235 24.04 11.35 14.03
CA LEU A 235 23.00 11.31 15.07
C LEU A 235 21.65 11.78 14.55
N TYR A 236 21.63 12.74 13.62
CA TYR A 236 20.42 13.35 13.09
C TYR A 236 20.40 13.26 11.59
N GLN A 237 19.34 12.68 11.06
CA GLN A 237 19.00 12.76 9.65
C GLN A 237 17.99 13.89 9.46
N TRP A 238 18.24 14.79 8.55
CA TRP A 238 17.29 15.81 8.18
C TRP A 238 16.88 15.66 6.72
N THR A 239 15.65 16.07 6.44
CA THR A 239 15.07 16.10 5.09
C THR A 239 14.34 17.41 4.92
N PHE A 240 14.64 18.11 3.86
CA PHE A 240 13.95 19.33 3.47
C PHE A 240 13.24 19.09 2.14
N LYS A 241 11.91 19.22 2.15
CA LYS A 241 11.05 19.04 0.99
C LYS A 241 10.42 20.38 0.62
N ASN A 242 10.38 20.66 -0.67
CA ASN A 242 9.57 21.72 -1.23
C ASN A 242 8.71 21.15 -2.32
N ASN A 243 7.45 21.50 -2.31
CA ASN A 243 6.49 21.20 -3.36
C ASN A 243 5.85 22.52 -3.81
N PHE A 244 5.94 22.79 -5.08
CA PHE A 244 5.27 23.92 -5.72
C PHE A 244 4.33 23.38 -6.78
N SER A 245 3.07 23.80 -6.75
CA SER A 245 2.09 23.37 -7.73
C SER A 245 1.27 24.55 -8.26
N LEU A 246 1.01 24.48 -9.56
CA LEU A 246 0.11 25.37 -10.28
C LEU A 246 -1.06 24.52 -10.77
N GLN A 247 -2.25 24.88 -10.38
CA GLN A 247 -3.47 24.23 -10.80
C GLN A 247 -4.36 25.23 -11.52
N HIS A 248 -4.85 24.84 -12.67
CA HIS A 248 -5.90 25.54 -13.40
C HIS A 248 -7.15 24.68 -13.37
N SER A 249 -8.23 25.17 -12.81
CA SER A 249 -9.49 24.44 -12.69
C SER A 249 -10.66 25.41 -12.75
N ALA A 250 -11.70 25.06 -13.51
CA ALA A 250 -12.94 25.83 -13.61
C ALA A 250 -12.71 27.34 -13.87
N SER A 251 -11.82 27.69 -14.83
CA SER A 251 -11.41 29.06 -15.19
C SER A 251 -10.54 29.81 -14.18
N GLN A 252 -10.12 29.19 -13.08
CA GLN A 252 -9.26 29.80 -12.07
C GLN A 252 -7.89 29.16 -11.96
N ASN A 253 -6.92 29.97 -11.51
CA ASN A 253 -5.57 29.52 -11.26
C ASN A 253 -5.30 29.49 -9.75
N TYR A 254 -4.80 28.36 -9.26
CA TYR A 254 -4.40 28.17 -7.89
C TYR A 254 -2.90 27.96 -7.81
N VAL A 255 -2.28 28.65 -6.86
CA VAL A 255 -0.87 28.48 -6.53
C VAL A 255 -0.78 27.86 -5.15
N HIS A 256 -0.14 26.70 -5.07
CA HIS A 256 0.09 26.01 -3.81
C HIS A 256 1.58 25.76 -3.63
N TRP A 257 2.11 26.17 -2.49
CA TRP A 257 3.49 25.95 -2.10
C TRP A 257 3.55 25.34 -0.72
N GLN A 258 4.26 24.24 -0.59
CA GLN A 258 4.48 23.57 0.68
C GLN A 258 5.98 23.35 0.89
N SER A 259 6.46 23.74 2.05
CA SER A 259 7.84 23.54 2.48
C SER A 259 7.84 22.81 3.80
N GLN A 260 8.55 21.68 3.88
CA GLN A 260 8.63 20.85 5.08
C GLN A 260 10.09 20.61 5.47
N LEU A 261 10.42 20.92 6.70
CA LEU A 261 11.67 20.51 7.33
C LEU A 261 11.40 19.38 8.32
N LYS A 262 12.05 18.25 8.12
CA LYS A 262 11.90 17.04 8.91
C LYS A 262 13.23 16.63 9.51
N SER A 263 13.24 16.24 10.77
CA SER A 263 14.40 15.71 11.46
C SER A 263 14.05 14.38 12.11
N LYS A 264 14.91 13.40 11.94
CA LYS A 264 14.78 12.06 12.52
C LYS A 264 15.99 11.76 13.39
N LYS A 265 15.74 11.24 14.59
CA LYS A 265 16.76 10.75 15.50
C LYS A 265 16.43 9.33 15.95
N LYS A 266 17.43 8.48 15.91
CA LYS A 266 17.35 7.10 16.37
C LYS A 266 17.97 6.98 17.74
N PHE A 267 17.23 6.41 18.70
CA PHE A 267 17.69 6.05 20.02
C PHE A 267 17.73 4.52 20.16
N ASN A 268 18.29 4.00 21.23
CA ASN A 268 18.42 2.54 21.41
C ASN A 268 17.06 1.81 21.36
N LEU A 269 16.03 2.38 21.98
CA LEU A 269 14.68 1.79 22.10
C LEU A 269 13.59 2.64 21.45
N ALA A 270 13.94 3.78 20.88
CA ALA A 270 12.96 4.69 20.31
C ALA A 270 13.47 5.37 19.04
N ASP A 271 12.59 5.54 18.09
CA ASP A 271 12.78 6.39 16.92
C ASP A 271 11.89 7.62 17.09
N ALA A 272 12.47 8.81 17.08
CA ALA A 272 11.73 10.06 17.14
C ALA A 272 11.91 10.85 15.86
N GLN A 273 10.85 11.43 15.37
CA GLN A 273 10.80 12.25 14.18
C GLN A 273 9.96 13.48 14.46
N MET A 274 10.48 14.62 14.08
CA MET A 274 9.78 15.90 14.14
C MET A 274 9.81 16.55 12.76
N ALA A 275 8.72 17.18 12.37
CA ALA A 275 8.67 17.99 11.17
C ALA A 275 7.82 19.24 11.40
N LEU A 276 8.11 20.25 10.62
CA LEU A 276 7.29 21.44 10.51
C LEU A 276 7.11 21.73 9.02
N ALA A 277 5.85 21.77 8.60
CA ALA A 277 5.52 22.22 7.26
C ALA A 277 4.89 23.62 7.28
N VAL A 278 5.28 24.42 6.32
CA VAL A 278 4.64 25.68 5.97
C VAL A 278 3.89 25.43 4.67
N ASP A 279 2.60 25.60 4.71
CA ASP A 279 1.70 25.39 3.59
C ASP A 279 1.04 26.72 3.20
N VAL A 280 1.24 27.13 1.96
CA VAL A 280 0.73 28.38 1.40
C VAL A 280 -0.15 28.05 0.21
N LEU A 281 -1.44 28.28 0.35
CA LEU A 281 -2.41 28.19 -0.73
C LEU A 281 -2.96 29.57 -1.02
N GLN A 282 -2.63 30.11 -2.20
CA GLN A 282 -2.92 31.51 -2.54
C GLN A 282 -2.42 32.47 -1.46
N SER A 283 -3.32 33.09 -0.69
CA SER A 283 -2.99 34.02 0.42
C SER A 283 -3.09 33.38 1.81
N ASN A 284 -3.54 32.14 1.90
CA ASN A 284 -3.78 31.46 3.17
C ASN A 284 -2.56 30.62 3.57
N ILE A 285 -1.95 30.96 4.71
CA ILE A 285 -0.77 30.29 5.25
C ILE A 285 -1.19 29.42 6.43
N LYS A 286 -0.79 28.15 6.43
CA LYS A 286 -0.96 27.22 7.55
C LYS A 286 0.38 26.64 7.97
N LEU A 287 0.54 26.47 9.28
CA LEU A 287 1.66 25.74 9.88
C LEU A 287 1.18 24.35 10.31
N ILE A 288 1.88 23.34 9.86
CA ILE A 288 1.53 21.96 10.11
C ILE A 288 2.69 21.28 10.84
N PRO A 289 2.61 21.17 12.17
CA PRO A 289 3.61 20.46 12.95
C PRO A 289 3.38 18.94 12.85
N GLU A 290 4.46 18.17 12.86
CA GLU A 290 4.43 16.73 12.95
C GLU A 290 5.38 16.26 14.04
N LEU A 291 4.94 15.29 14.84
CA LEU A 291 5.75 14.57 15.81
C LEU A 291 5.38 13.09 15.71
N SER A 292 6.36 12.24 15.53
CA SER A 292 6.19 10.79 15.55
C SER A 292 7.24 10.20 16.47
N VAL A 293 6.80 9.38 17.40
CA VAL A 293 7.67 8.62 18.30
C VAL A 293 7.25 7.18 18.26
N GLN A 294 8.17 6.31 17.88
CA GLN A 294 7.99 4.88 17.96
C GLN A 294 8.90 4.31 19.03
N TYR A 295 8.33 3.61 19.98
CA TYR A 295 9.05 3.02 21.10
C TYR A 295 8.94 1.50 21.06
N GLN A 296 10.07 0.82 21.21
CA GLN A 296 10.16 -0.62 21.24
C GLN A 296 9.85 -1.11 22.66
N LEU A 297 8.69 -1.75 22.85
CA LEU A 297 8.25 -2.32 24.13
C LEU A 297 8.87 -3.69 24.39
N ILE A 298 8.94 -4.52 23.35
CA ILE A 298 9.52 -5.87 23.39
C ILE A 298 10.48 -6.01 22.22
N GLU A 299 11.67 -6.52 22.48
CA GLU A 299 12.68 -6.70 21.44
C GLU A 299 12.15 -7.59 20.31
N LYS A 300 12.14 -7.03 19.09
CA LYS A 300 11.66 -7.67 17.85
C LYS A 300 10.18 -8.10 17.84
N GLY A 301 9.38 -7.73 18.84
CA GLY A 301 8.00 -8.22 18.97
C GLY A 301 6.93 -7.14 18.99
N LEU A 302 7.08 -6.10 19.78
CA LEU A 302 6.02 -5.12 20.01
C LEU A 302 6.57 -3.69 20.06
N TYR A 303 5.92 -2.83 19.29
CA TYR A 303 6.20 -1.40 19.24
C TYR A 303 4.95 -0.61 19.60
N SER A 304 5.11 0.46 20.35
CA SER A 304 4.10 1.49 20.50
C SER A 304 4.47 2.71 19.67
N SER A 305 3.48 3.37 19.11
CA SER A 305 3.66 4.61 18.36
C SER A 305 2.76 5.71 18.90
N PHE A 306 3.29 6.92 18.92
CA PHE A 306 2.55 8.15 19.12
C PHE A 306 2.82 9.06 17.95
N GLU A 307 1.76 9.57 17.34
CA GLU A 307 1.85 10.48 16.21
C GLU A 307 0.93 11.68 16.46
N LEU A 308 1.45 12.84 16.23
CA LEU A 308 0.70 14.08 16.12
C LEU A 308 1.09 14.70 14.80
N GLY A 309 0.12 15.09 13.99
CA GLY A 309 0.42 15.64 12.69
C GLY A 309 -0.77 16.29 12.03
N GLY A 310 -0.54 16.72 10.82
CA GLY A 310 -1.57 17.28 9.97
C GLY A 310 -1.19 17.17 8.50
N ASP A 311 -2.16 17.44 7.67
CA ASP A 311 -2.01 17.50 6.23
C ASP A 311 -3.00 18.52 5.67
N ARG A 312 -2.66 19.12 4.55
CA ARG A 312 -3.55 19.98 3.78
C ARG A 312 -3.63 19.48 2.35
N ALA A 313 -4.80 19.08 1.95
CA ALA A 313 -5.09 18.64 0.60
C ALA A 313 -5.97 19.67 -0.12
N LEU A 314 -5.61 19.98 -1.36
CA LEU A 314 -6.45 20.71 -2.28
C LEU A 314 -7.36 19.71 -3.00
N PHE A 315 -8.65 19.96 -3.04
CA PHE A 315 -9.56 19.14 -3.83
C PHE A 315 -9.35 19.38 -5.31
N THR A 316 -9.19 18.29 -6.06
CA THR A 316 -9.07 18.35 -7.51
C THR A 316 -10.35 17.82 -8.15
N LEU A 317 -10.71 18.33 -9.32
CA LEU A 317 -11.83 17.76 -10.10
C LEU A 317 -11.60 16.28 -10.39
N ARG A 318 -10.35 15.91 -10.71
CA ARG A 318 -9.96 14.51 -10.88
C ARG A 318 -10.32 13.66 -9.67
N ASP A 319 -9.99 14.11 -8.45
CA ASP A 319 -10.24 13.34 -7.24
C ASP A 319 -11.76 13.21 -6.98
N LEU A 320 -12.53 14.27 -7.22
CA LEU A 320 -13.98 14.26 -7.15
C LEU A 320 -14.58 13.20 -8.09
N TYR A 321 -14.24 13.23 -9.37
CA TYR A 321 -14.80 12.30 -10.36
C TYR A 321 -14.21 10.89 -10.29
N THR A 322 -13.02 10.72 -9.75
CA THR A 322 -12.46 9.39 -9.50
C THR A 322 -13.16 8.72 -8.32
N SER A 323 -13.50 9.49 -7.28
CA SER A 323 -14.20 8.97 -6.11
C SER A 323 -15.69 8.73 -6.39
N ASN A 324 -16.33 9.57 -7.18
CA ASN A 324 -17.71 9.41 -7.62
C ASN A 324 -17.87 9.71 -9.12
N PRO A 325 -17.85 8.69 -9.98
CA PRO A 325 -17.98 8.88 -11.43
C PRO A 325 -19.36 9.40 -11.85
N PHE A 326 -20.39 9.29 -10.99
CA PHE A 326 -21.74 9.77 -11.26
C PHE A 326 -21.98 11.22 -10.85
N LEU A 327 -20.92 11.91 -10.43
CA LEU A 327 -21.02 13.29 -10.04
C LEU A 327 -21.42 14.16 -11.23
N GLN A 328 -22.58 14.76 -11.15
CA GLN A 328 -22.99 15.82 -12.07
C GLN A 328 -22.41 17.12 -11.52
N TYR A 329 -21.30 17.58 -12.11
CA TYR A 329 -20.66 18.79 -11.65
C TYR A 329 -21.58 19.98 -11.94
N PHE A 330 -22.05 20.58 -10.88
CA PHE A 330 -22.69 21.86 -10.91
C PHE A 330 -21.66 22.90 -10.49
N VAL A 331 -21.21 23.74 -11.41
CA VAL A 331 -20.60 25.02 -11.05
C VAL A 331 -21.77 25.92 -10.70
N PRO A 332 -21.95 26.31 -9.45
CA PRO A 332 -22.97 27.32 -9.15
C PRO A 332 -22.60 28.59 -9.94
N GLU A 333 -23.45 29.01 -10.84
CA GLU A 333 -23.25 30.26 -11.62
C GLU A 333 -23.11 31.51 -10.73
N ASP A 334 -23.38 31.37 -9.43
CA ASP A 334 -23.56 32.49 -8.49
C ASP A 334 -22.65 32.45 -7.26
N THR A 335 -21.60 31.63 -7.23
CA THR A 335 -20.64 31.70 -6.13
C THR A 335 -19.53 32.69 -6.42
N SER A 336 -19.70 33.88 -5.90
CA SER A 336 -18.67 34.93 -5.80
C SER A 336 -17.46 34.55 -4.92
N SER A 337 -17.39 33.32 -4.41
CA SER A 337 -16.25 32.73 -3.72
C SER A 337 -15.83 31.42 -4.41
N GLU A 338 -15.16 31.58 -5.52
CA GLU A 338 -14.71 30.55 -6.46
C GLU A 338 -13.43 29.82 -6.01
N GLU A 339 -13.14 29.74 -4.74
CA GLU A 339 -11.97 29.01 -4.25
C GLU A 339 -12.28 27.52 -4.18
N LEU A 340 -11.52 26.69 -4.89
CA LEU A 340 -11.52 25.25 -4.64
C LEU A 340 -11.22 25.02 -3.16
N PRO A 341 -12.12 24.37 -2.42
CA PRO A 341 -11.91 24.19 -1.01
C PRO A 341 -10.69 23.31 -0.76
N SER A 342 -9.91 23.66 0.24
CA SER A 342 -8.85 22.82 0.75
C SER A 342 -9.29 22.20 2.06
N ASN A 343 -8.97 20.94 2.27
CA ASN A 343 -9.16 20.27 3.55
C ASN A 343 -7.86 20.26 4.34
N THR A 344 -7.89 20.83 5.54
CA THR A 344 -6.79 20.69 6.50
C THR A 344 -7.22 19.71 7.57
N LYS A 345 -6.46 18.64 7.70
CA LYS A 345 -6.65 17.59 8.70
C LYS A 345 -5.53 17.69 9.73
N TYR A 346 -5.91 17.73 11.01
CA TYR A 346 -4.99 17.51 12.14
C TYR A 346 -5.38 16.23 12.84
N TYR A 347 -4.41 15.48 13.31
CA TYR A 347 -4.66 14.22 14.01
C TYR A 347 -3.67 13.97 15.13
N THR A 348 -4.15 13.22 16.12
CA THR A 348 -3.32 12.57 17.14
C THR A 348 -3.63 11.10 17.11
N ARG A 349 -2.60 10.26 16.98
CA ARG A 349 -2.74 8.80 16.86
C ARG A 349 -1.87 8.10 17.88
N LEU A 350 -2.44 7.09 18.51
CA LEU A 350 -1.74 6.10 19.33
C LEU A 350 -1.83 4.75 18.62
N GLY A 351 -0.73 4.04 18.53
CA GLY A 351 -0.67 2.76 17.84
C GLY A 351 0.15 1.72 18.59
N LEU A 352 -0.20 0.48 18.32
CA LEU A 352 0.56 -0.72 18.71
C LEU A 352 0.73 -1.55 17.44
N ASN A 353 1.95 -1.94 17.15
CA ASN A 353 2.26 -2.80 16.00
C ASN A 353 3.37 -3.77 16.37
N GLY A 354 3.35 -4.91 15.75
CA GLY A 354 4.37 -5.91 16.02
C GLY A 354 4.17 -7.19 15.24
N ASN A 355 5.09 -8.12 15.53
CA ASN A 355 5.03 -9.49 15.02
C ASN A 355 4.66 -10.41 16.18
N LEU A 356 3.66 -11.26 15.97
CA LEU A 356 3.29 -12.27 16.96
C LEU A 356 4.27 -13.44 16.85
N PHE A 357 4.03 -14.40 16.02
CA PHE A 357 4.88 -15.57 15.78
C PHE A 357 4.73 -16.01 14.32
N GLY A 358 5.71 -16.73 13.78
CA GLY A 358 5.58 -17.45 12.52
C GLY A 358 5.07 -16.66 11.32
N GLY A 359 5.45 -15.36 11.18
CA GLY A 359 5.05 -14.57 10.00
C GLY A 359 3.70 -13.86 10.14
N VAL A 360 3.20 -13.69 11.37
CA VAL A 360 1.98 -12.91 11.64
C VAL A 360 2.35 -11.54 12.17
N SER A 361 2.01 -10.49 11.45
CA SER A 361 2.14 -9.10 11.87
C SER A 361 0.78 -8.46 12.14
N TYR A 362 0.74 -7.54 13.09
CA TYR A 362 -0.49 -6.83 13.44
C TYR A 362 -0.23 -5.35 13.67
N GLN A 363 -1.27 -4.58 13.48
CA GLN A 363 -1.31 -3.15 13.77
C GLN A 363 -2.67 -2.79 14.34
N VAL A 364 -2.69 -2.05 15.44
CA VAL A 364 -3.91 -1.45 16.00
C VAL A 364 -3.62 -0.01 16.33
N SER A 365 -4.51 0.90 15.95
CA SER A 365 -4.34 2.31 16.27
C SER A 365 -5.68 3.01 16.54
N VAL A 366 -5.62 4.01 17.41
CA VAL A 366 -6.72 4.93 17.69
C VAL A 366 -6.26 6.33 17.34
N ALA A 367 -7.05 7.06 16.57
CA ALA A 367 -6.76 8.42 16.19
C ALA A 367 -7.95 9.34 16.48
N ALA A 368 -7.67 10.50 17.05
CA ALA A 368 -8.61 11.62 17.09
C ALA A 368 -8.23 12.59 15.98
N THR A 369 -9.19 12.97 15.14
CA THR A 369 -8.95 13.86 14.01
C THR A 369 -9.87 15.08 14.02
N SER A 370 -9.40 16.17 13.45
CA SER A 370 -10.17 17.38 13.20
C SER A 370 -9.88 17.87 11.79
N GLN A 371 -10.92 18.11 11.02
CA GLN A 371 -10.83 18.56 9.63
C GLN A 371 -11.67 19.82 9.46
N ASP A 372 -11.20 20.77 8.66
CA ASP A 372 -11.95 22.02 8.41
C ASP A 372 -12.97 21.90 7.28
N ASN A 373 -12.65 21.12 6.24
CA ASN A 373 -13.52 20.93 5.08
C ASN A 373 -13.51 19.46 4.64
N PHE A 374 -14.12 18.59 5.45
CA PHE A 374 -14.31 17.19 5.04
C PHE A 374 -15.32 17.12 3.91
N MET A 375 -14.94 16.51 2.80
CA MET A 375 -15.80 16.34 1.63
C MET A 375 -16.64 15.08 1.75
N HIS A 376 -17.95 15.23 1.51
CA HIS A 376 -18.87 14.12 1.30
C HIS A 376 -19.84 14.48 0.18
N TYR A 377 -20.68 13.54 -0.27
CA TYR A 377 -21.61 13.80 -1.37
C TYR A 377 -23.03 13.90 -0.85
N VAL A 378 -23.79 14.82 -1.43
CA VAL A 378 -25.20 14.99 -1.11
C VAL A 378 -26.03 15.03 -2.39
N HIS A 379 -27.29 14.62 -2.30
CA HIS A 379 -28.24 14.76 -3.38
C HIS A 379 -29.00 16.08 -3.24
N HIS A 380 -29.17 16.74 -4.37
CA HIS A 380 -30.09 17.85 -4.54
C HIS A 380 -31.22 17.42 -5.46
N SER A 381 -32.41 17.89 -5.22
CA SER A 381 -33.56 17.63 -6.07
C SER A 381 -34.33 18.91 -6.32
N ASN A 382 -34.79 19.09 -7.55
CA ASN A 382 -35.86 20.04 -7.89
C ASN A 382 -37.05 19.28 -8.48
N ALA A 383 -38.07 19.99 -8.90
CA ALA A 383 -39.29 19.39 -9.46
C ALA A 383 -39.06 18.58 -10.77
N LEU A 384 -37.91 18.74 -11.40
CA LEU A 384 -37.63 18.19 -12.72
C LEU A 384 -36.40 17.25 -12.73
N ASP A 385 -35.45 17.41 -11.76
CA ASP A 385 -34.19 16.72 -11.83
C ASP A 385 -33.60 16.45 -10.42
N GLU A 386 -32.80 15.39 -10.31
CA GLU A 386 -31.98 15.08 -9.14
C GLU A 386 -30.51 15.01 -9.56
N TRP A 387 -29.63 15.66 -8.80
CA TRP A 387 -28.18 15.64 -9.06
C TRP A 387 -27.41 15.44 -7.77
N MET A 388 -26.19 14.96 -7.91
CA MET A 388 -25.27 14.78 -6.81
C MET A 388 -24.18 15.84 -6.84
N ALA A 389 -23.90 16.45 -5.68
CA ALA A 389 -22.89 17.47 -5.53
C ALA A 389 -21.96 17.17 -4.32
N PRO A 390 -20.70 17.64 -4.33
CA PRO A 390 -19.86 17.61 -3.16
C PRO A 390 -20.33 18.64 -2.13
N ALA A 391 -20.35 18.24 -0.87
CA ALA A 391 -20.57 19.11 0.28
C ALA A 391 -19.34 19.07 1.19
N TYR A 392 -19.09 20.18 1.86
CA TYR A 392 -17.92 20.35 2.71
C TYR A 392 -18.35 20.72 4.11
N THR A 393 -17.82 20.01 5.11
CA THR A 393 -18.19 20.25 6.50
C THR A 393 -16.96 20.16 7.43
N ALA A 394 -16.96 20.99 8.46
CA ALA A 394 -15.98 20.84 9.53
C ALA A 394 -16.34 19.59 10.35
N LEU A 395 -15.37 18.73 10.59
CA LEU A 395 -15.58 17.40 11.13
C LEU A 395 -14.56 17.06 12.21
N LYS A 396 -15.07 16.46 13.31
CA LYS A 396 -14.21 15.75 14.27
C LYS A 396 -14.55 14.28 14.27
N SER A 397 -13.53 13.43 14.31
CA SER A 397 -13.76 12.00 14.35
C SER A 397 -12.82 11.29 15.32
N LEU A 398 -13.30 10.16 15.83
CA LEU A 398 -12.50 9.14 16.51
C LEU A 398 -12.44 7.93 15.58
N GLU A 399 -11.23 7.54 15.22
CA GLU A 399 -10.96 6.48 14.25
C GLU A 399 -10.23 5.33 14.95
N LEU A 400 -10.73 4.11 14.81
CA LEU A 400 -10.08 2.88 15.25
C LEU A 400 -9.69 2.10 13.99
N HIS A 401 -8.43 1.76 13.87
CA HIS A 401 -7.91 0.92 12.80
C HIS A 401 -7.27 -0.34 13.38
N ALA A 402 -7.55 -1.49 12.78
CA ALA A 402 -6.91 -2.76 13.09
C ALA A 402 -6.51 -3.46 11.80
N GLY A 403 -5.26 -3.89 11.70
CA GLY A 403 -4.72 -4.63 10.59
C GLY A 403 -4.06 -5.92 11.08
N LEU A 404 -4.20 -6.99 10.31
CA LEU A 404 -3.52 -8.26 10.51
C LEU A 404 -3.02 -8.74 9.15
N ASP A 405 -1.74 -9.08 9.08
CA ASP A 405 -1.11 -9.72 7.93
C ASP A 405 -0.50 -11.04 8.39
N ALA A 406 -0.87 -12.14 7.77
CA ALA A 406 -0.49 -13.45 8.22
C ALA A 406 -0.07 -14.36 7.05
N GLN A 407 1.19 -14.73 7.05
CA GLN A 407 1.72 -15.85 6.30
C GLN A 407 1.52 -17.11 7.17
N TRP A 408 0.32 -17.70 7.09
CA TRP A 408 -0.06 -18.84 7.95
C TRP A 408 0.77 -20.10 7.68
N THR A 409 1.03 -20.34 6.39
CA THR A 409 1.95 -21.35 5.89
C THR A 409 2.68 -20.79 4.67
N GLU A 410 3.65 -21.51 4.11
CA GLU A 410 4.29 -21.12 2.84
C GLU A 410 3.27 -20.93 1.70
N ASN A 411 2.14 -21.59 1.80
CA ASN A 411 1.11 -21.63 0.76
C ASN A 411 -0.11 -20.76 1.06
N ILE A 412 -0.32 -20.32 2.30
CA ILE A 412 -1.51 -19.57 2.72
C ILE A 412 -1.08 -18.21 3.25
N HIS A 413 -1.58 -17.18 2.61
CA HIS A 413 -1.42 -15.80 3.07
C HIS A 413 -2.79 -15.14 3.16
N PHE A 414 -3.03 -14.38 4.23
CA PHE A 414 -4.22 -13.55 4.35
C PHE A 414 -3.92 -12.21 5.03
N TRP A 415 -4.71 -11.25 4.69
CA TRP A 415 -4.62 -9.90 5.19
C TRP A 415 -6.01 -9.38 5.55
N LEU A 416 -6.17 -8.89 6.78
CA LEU A 416 -7.41 -8.35 7.33
C LEU A 416 -7.19 -6.88 7.69
N ASN A 417 -8.14 -6.03 7.29
CA ASN A 417 -8.25 -4.65 7.74
C ASN A 417 -9.63 -4.41 8.34
N ALA A 418 -9.67 -3.64 9.41
CA ALA A 418 -10.90 -3.20 10.05
C ALA A 418 -10.77 -1.72 10.41
N ASP A 419 -11.68 -0.92 9.92
CA ASP A 419 -11.78 0.50 10.20
C ASP A 419 -13.12 0.79 10.84
N TYR A 420 -13.10 1.47 11.97
CA TYR A 420 -14.30 2.00 12.62
C TYR A 420 -14.11 3.48 12.89
N LYS A 421 -15.09 4.30 12.47
CA LYS A 421 -15.05 5.75 12.60
C LYS A 421 -16.31 6.24 13.28
N ARG A 422 -16.14 7.08 14.27
CA ARG A 422 -17.23 7.80 14.90
C ARG A 422 -17.07 9.29 14.61
N PHE A 423 -18.09 9.84 14.00
CA PHE A 423 -18.15 11.25 13.60
C PHE A 423 -18.99 12.05 14.60
N ASP A 424 -18.69 13.33 14.76
CA ASP A 424 -19.49 14.28 15.54
C ASP A 424 -20.70 14.82 14.76
N GLN A 425 -20.77 14.52 13.45
CA GLN A 425 -21.84 14.92 12.55
C GLN A 425 -22.31 13.74 11.70
N ASN A 426 -23.53 13.83 11.18
CA ASN A 426 -24.03 12.90 10.19
C ASN A 426 -23.40 13.20 8.82
N LEU A 427 -22.86 12.20 8.19
CA LEU A 427 -22.22 12.32 6.87
C LEU A 427 -22.99 11.48 5.86
N SER A 428 -23.11 12.02 4.66
CA SER A 428 -23.75 11.31 3.56
C SER A 428 -22.75 10.41 2.84
N TYR A 429 -23.11 9.15 2.59
CA TYR A 429 -22.33 8.08 1.94
C TYR A 429 -21.07 7.62 2.66
N VAL A 430 -20.78 8.12 3.84
CA VAL A 430 -19.59 7.73 4.61
C VAL A 430 -19.96 6.64 5.62
N PRO A 431 -19.38 5.43 5.51
CA PRO A 431 -19.66 4.37 6.47
C PRO A 431 -18.93 4.60 7.79
N ASN A 432 -19.55 4.15 8.88
CA ASN A 432 -18.91 4.14 10.18
C ASN A 432 -17.99 2.91 10.37
N MET A 433 -18.18 1.87 9.58
CA MET A 433 -17.40 0.62 9.68
C MET A 433 -17.10 0.05 8.31
N GLU A 434 -15.84 -0.31 8.10
CA GLU A 434 -15.39 -1.06 6.94
C GLU A 434 -14.51 -2.23 7.39
N LEU A 435 -14.70 -3.40 6.75
CA LEU A 435 -13.84 -4.57 6.95
C LEU A 435 -13.40 -5.06 5.57
N GLY A 436 -12.14 -5.42 5.45
CA GLY A 436 -11.57 -6.04 4.27
C GLY A 436 -10.77 -7.28 4.65
N LEU A 437 -11.11 -8.41 4.06
CA LEU A 437 -10.34 -9.65 4.16
C LEU A 437 -9.87 -10.03 2.77
N TYR A 438 -8.58 -10.25 2.63
CA TYR A 438 -7.95 -10.77 1.42
C TYR A 438 -7.23 -12.06 1.75
N GLY A 439 -7.32 -13.03 0.87
CA GLY A 439 -6.67 -14.30 1.07
C GLY A 439 -6.11 -14.87 -0.23
N SER A 440 -5.04 -15.63 -0.11
CA SER A 440 -4.47 -16.38 -1.21
C SER A 440 -4.01 -17.76 -0.75
N TYR A 441 -4.18 -18.72 -1.62
CA TYR A 441 -3.81 -20.11 -1.40
C TYR A 441 -3.11 -20.68 -2.64
N HIS A 442 -1.87 -21.08 -2.48
CA HIS A 442 -1.09 -21.82 -3.47
C HIS A 442 -1.24 -23.31 -3.19
N TYR A 443 -2.10 -24.01 -3.94
CA TYR A 443 -2.25 -25.44 -3.78
C TYR A 443 -0.99 -26.18 -4.26
N ASN A 444 -0.46 -25.76 -5.39
CA ASN A 444 0.80 -26.23 -5.98
C ASN A 444 1.31 -25.18 -6.98
N GLU A 445 2.34 -25.51 -7.75
CA GLU A 445 2.92 -24.62 -8.78
C GLU A 445 1.93 -24.23 -9.89
N GLN A 446 0.88 -25.02 -10.11
CA GLN A 446 -0.10 -24.79 -11.17
C GLN A 446 -1.36 -24.08 -10.70
N TRP A 447 -1.81 -24.33 -9.46
CA TRP A 447 -3.08 -23.82 -8.96
C TRP A 447 -2.90 -22.78 -7.87
N TYR A 448 -3.50 -21.62 -8.10
CA TYR A 448 -3.50 -20.51 -7.19
C TYR A 448 -4.91 -19.93 -7.05
N LEU A 449 -5.42 -19.88 -5.83
CA LEU A 449 -6.70 -19.27 -5.49
C LEU A 449 -6.46 -17.96 -4.75
N SER A 450 -7.13 -16.90 -5.15
CA SER A 450 -7.20 -15.64 -4.41
C SER A 450 -8.65 -15.23 -4.18
N GLY A 451 -8.89 -14.53 -3.10
CA GLY A 451 -10.23 -14.04 -2.77
C GLY A 451 -10.18 -12.78 -1.95
N SER A 452 -11.26 -12.01 -2.03
CA SER A 452 -11.49 -10.84 -1.19
C SER A 452 -12.92 -10.79 -0.70
N MET A 453 -13.09 -10.37 0.54
CA MET A 453 -14.37 -10.08 1.15
C MET A 453 -14.34 -8.67 1.70
N ARG A 454 -15.28 -7.83 1.30
CA ARG A 454 -15.40 -6.45 1.78
C ARG A 454 -16.77 -6.26 2.42
N TYR A 455 -16.76 -5.76 3.64
CA TYR A 455 -17.96 -5.32 4.33
C TYR A 455 -17.92 -3.80 4.46
N ILE A 456 -19.01 -3.14 4.06
CA ILE A 456 -19.24 -1.72 4.23
C ILE A 456 -20.47 -1.57 5.10
N GLY A 457 -20.35 -0.91 6.24
CA GLY A 457 -21.46 -0.70 7.17
C GLY A 457 -22.58 0.16 6.61
N GLU A 458 -23.66 0.30 7.39
CA GLU A 458 -24.80 1.17 7.08
C GLU A 458 -24.32 2.60 6.80
N ARG A 459 -24.89 3.24 5.78
CA ARG A 459 -24.61 4.61 5.36
C ARG A 459 -25.90 5.39 5.25
N ALA A 460 -25.81 6.70 5.29
CA ALA A 460 -26.92 7.60 5.03
C ALA A 460 -26.73 8.27 3.66
N ALA A 461 -27.77 8.40 2.87
CA ALA A 461 -27.83 9.27 1.70
C ALA A 461 -28.73 10.45 2.02
N MET A 462 -28.14 11.63 2.15
CA MET A 462 -28.88 12.86 2.46
C MET A 462 -29.33 13.53 1.17
N ARG A 463 -30.58 13.99 1.17
CA ARG A 463 -31.18 14.76 0.08
C ARG A 463 -31.57 16.15 0.57
N PHE A 464 -31.33 17.14 -0.27
CA PHE A 464 -31.72 18.53 -0.08
C PHE A 464 -32.60 18.97 -1.24
N ASP A 465 -33.56 19.85 -0.96
CA ASP A 465 -34.40 20.46 -2.00
C ASP A 465 -33.62 21.54 -2.79
N ALA A 466 -34.25 22.10 -3.81
CA ALA A 466 -33.64 23.15 -4.65
C ALA A 466 -33.29 24.44 -3.88
N LEU A 467 -33.84 24.65 -2.69
CA LEU A 467 -33.54 25.79 -1.81
C LEU A 467 -32.49 25.43 -0.74
N ASN A 468 -31.82 24.27 -0.85
CA ASN A 468 -30.88 23.72 0.12
C ASN A 468 -31.48 23.42 1.51
N TYR A 469 -32.81 23.25 1.61
CA TYR A 469 -33.45 22.73 2.81
C TYR A 469 -33.28 21.22 2.85
N PHE A 470 -32.96 20.71 4.03
CA PHE A 470 -32.91 19.28 4.27
C PHE A 470 -34.28 18.63 4.04
N ASP A 471 -34.35 17.67 3.13
CA ASP A 471 -35.61 17.02 2.72
C ASP A 471 -35.70 15.60 3.31
N GLU A 472 -34.71 14.75 3.08
CA GLU A 472 -34.78 13.34 3.44
C GLU A 472 -33.43 12.71 3.78
N VAL A 473 -33.45 11.72 4.67
CA VAL A 473 -32.34 10.76 4.86
C VAL A 473 -32.77 9.38 4.43
N GLN A 474 -32.20 8.87 3.38
CA GLN A 474 -32.35 7.47 3.01
C GLN A 474 -31.23 6.65 3.65
N LYS A 475 -31.60 5.58 4.34
CA LYS A 475 -30.61 4.59 4.81
C LYS A 475 -30.22 3.66 3.68
N LEU A 476 -28.93 3.47 3.50
CA LEU A 476 -28.36 2.49 2.59
C LEU A 476 -27.91 1.29 3.42
N ASP A 477 -28.40 0.13 3.03
CA ASP A 477 -28.10 -1.14 3.70
C ASP A 477 -26.59 -1.45 3.68
N PRO A 478 -26.10 -2.19 4.68
CA PRO A 478 -24.72 -2.65 4.67
C PRO A 478 -24.47 -3.58 3.50
N VAL A 479 -23.24 -3.54 2.99
CA VAL A 479 -22.80 -4.30 1.82
C VAL A 479 -21.81 -5.37 2.26
N LEU A 480 -21.98 -6.58 1.73
CA LEU A 480 -21.00 -7.65 1.82
C LEU A 480 -20.66 -8.13 0.41
N ASP A 481 -19.50 -7.73 -0.09
CA ASP A 481 -19.01 -8.12 -1.42
C ASP A 481 -17.97 -9.23 -1.30
N LEU A 482 -18.16 -10.33 -2.04
CA LEU A 482 -17.28 -11.49 -2.08
C LEU A 482 -16.81 -11.73 -3.51
N ASN A 483 -15.49 -11.71 -3.70
CA ASN A 483 -14.85 -11.92 -4.99
C ASN A 483 -13.80 -13.02 -4.87
N THR A 484 -13.68 -13.86 -5.89
CA THR A 484 -12.66 -14.93 -5.95
C THR A 484 -12.08 -15.04 -7.34
N LYS A 485 -10.82 -15.50 -7.42
CA LYS A 485 -10.14 -15.76 -8.68
C LYS A 485 -9.29 -17.01 -8.57
N LEU A 486 -9.61 -18.00 -9.38
CA LEU A 486 -8.86 -19.25 -9.51
C LEU A 486 -7.96 -19.14 -10.74
N HIS A 487 -6.67 -19.34 -10.55
CA HIS A 487 -5.68 -19.38 -11.61
C HIS A 487 -5.17 -20.80 -11.81
N PHE A 488 -5.01 -21.17 -13.07
CA PHE A 488 -4.40 -22.41 -13.50
C PHE A 488 -3.25 -22.14 -14.46
N ALA A 489 -2.02 -22.47 -14.09
CA ALA A 489 -0.85 -22.40 -14.95
C ALA A 489 -0.71 -23.74 -15.69
N TYR A 490 -1.06 -23.77 -16.98
CA TYR A 490 -0.87 -24.95 -17.81
C TYR A 490 0.63 -25.24 -18.01
N ASN A 491 1.41 -24.19 -18.23
CA ASN A 491 2.87 -24.20 -18.25
C ASN A 491 3.39 -22.80 -17.85
N GLU A 492 4.69 -22.58 -17.91
CA GLU A 492 5.31 -21.28 -17.59
C GLU A 492 4.79 -20.11 -18.45
N GLN A 493 4.32 -20.38 -19.66
CA GLN A 493 3.89 -19.37 -20.64
C GLN A 493 2.37 -19.18 -20.65
N ILE A 494 1.62 -20.26 -20.52
CA ILE A 494 0.15 -20.28 -20.69
C ILE A 494 -0.52 -20.51 -19.34
N GLY A 495 -1.44 -19.65 -19.00
CA GLY A 495 -2.31 -19.79 -17.84
C GLY A 495 -3.75 -19.43 -18.17
N PHE A 496 -4.67 -19.94 -17.37
CA PHE A 496 -6.09 -19.66 -17.45
C PHE A 496 -6.57 -19.13 -16.10
N TYR A 497 -7.67 -18.41 -16.10
CA TYR A 497 -8.31 -18.00 -14.85
C TYR A 497 -9.82 -18.06 -14.96
N LEU A 498 -10.45 -18.31 -13.83
CA LEU A 498 -11.87 -18.16 -13.60
C LEU A 498 -12.07 -17.18 -12.43
N GLU A 499 -12.84 -16.13 -12.65
CA GLU A 499 -13.07 -15.07 -11.67
C GLU A 499 -14.55 -14.91 -11.42
N GLY A 500 -14.93 -14.86 -10.16
CA GLY A 500 -16.29 -14.56 -9.71
C GLY A 500 -16.30 -13.24 -8.95
N LEU A 501 -17.12 -12.31 -9.38
CA LEU A 501 -17.34 -11.00 -8.74
C LEU A 501 -18.76 -10.94 -8.19
N ASN A 502 -18.93 -10.29 -7.03
CA ASN A 502 -20.19 -10.22 -6.30
C ASN A 502 -20.87 -11.60 -6.19
N LEU A 503 -20.12 -12.61 -5.72
CA LEU A 503 -20.58 -14.01 -5.69
C LEU A 503 -21.83 -14.21 -4.85
N LEU A 504 -22.06 -13.38 -3.84
CA LEU A 504 -23.25 -13.38 -3.01
C LEU A 504 -24.49 -12.85 -3.74
N ASN A 505 -24.29 -12.30 -4.94
CA ASN A 505 -25.33 -11.68 -5.76
C ASN A 505 -26.17 -10.66 -4.99
N GLN A 506 -25.50 -9.90 -4.12
CA GLN A 506 -26.18 -8.83 -3.38
C GLN A 506 -26.50 -7.66 -4.32
N ASP A 507 -27.72 -7.19 -4.20
CA ASP A 507 -28.19 -5.98 -4.87
C ASP A 507 -27.87 -4.81 -3.94
N PHE A 508 -26.74 -4.15 -4.15
CA PHE A 508 -26.34 -3.03 -3.31
C PHE A 508 -26.05 -1.78 -4.12
N VAL A 509 -26.21 -0.66 -3.48
CA VAL A 509 -26.04 0.66 -4.07
C VAL A 509 -24.85 1.32 -3.40
N LEU A 510 -23.84 1.69 -4.15
CA LEU A 510 -22.76 2.53 -3.64
C LEU A 510 -23.18 3.99 -3.57
N TRP A 511 -23.87 4.45 -4.60
CA TRP A 511 -24.43 5.77 -4.74
C TRP A 511 -25.93 5.63 -5.02
N ARG A 512 -26.76 6.50 -4.46
CA ARG A 512 -28.21 6.47 -4.71
C ARG A 512 -28.48 6.41 -6.21
N GLN A 513 -29.44 5.57 -6.62
CA GLN A 513 -29.82 5.30 -8.01
C GLN A 513 -28.73 4.65 -8.90
N ASN A 514 -27.58 4.31 -8.33
CA ASN A 514 -26.49 3.65 -9.08
C ASN A 514 -26.17 2.30 -8.43
N PRO A 515 -26.88 1.24 -8.78
CA PRO A 515 -26.64 -0.11 -8.29
C PRO A 515 -25.31 -0.64 -8.82
N VAL A 516 -24.66 -1.48 -8.05
CA VAL A 516 -23.47 -2.20 -8.50
C VAL A 516 -23.90 -3.40 -9.34
N LEU A 517 -23.09 -3.75 -10.32
CA LEU A 517 -23.34 -4.93 -11.16
C LEU A 517 -23.51 -6.18 -10.29
N ARG A 518 -24.55 -6.96 -10.60
CA ARG A 518 -24.84 -8.24 -9.95
C ARG A 518 -23.69 -9.24 -10.17
N ARG A 519 -23.88 -10.46 -9.69
CA ARG A 519 -22.87 -11.52 -9.82
C ARG A 519 -22.36 -11.67 -11.25
N GLN A 520 -21.04 -11.66 -11.38
CA GLN A 520 -20.35 -11.83 -12.64
C GLN A 520 -19.42 -13.05 -12.56
N ILE A 521 -19.33 -13.78 -13.66
CA ILE A 521 -18.38 -14.89 -13.82
C ILE A 521 -17.59 -14.57 -15.08
N ASN A 522 -16.28 -14.43 -14.92
CA ASN A 522 -15.34 -14.09 -15.98
C ASN A 522 -14.37 -15.27 -16.18
N PHE A 523 -14.06 -15.58 -17.42
CA PHE A 523 -13.04 -16.54 -17.82
C PHE A 523 -12.00 -15.87 -18.68
N GLY A 524 -10.74 -16.24 -18.54
CA GLY A 524 -9.69 -15.69 -19.37
C GLY A 524 -8.45 -16.53 -19.47
N ALA A 525 -7.58 -16.16 -20.39
CA ALA A 525 -6.31 -16.78 -20.65
C ALA A 525 -5.18 -15.75 -20.60
N LYS A 526 -4.01 -16.18 -20.13
CA LYS A 526 -2.77 -15.41 -20.06
C LYS A 526 -1.70 -16.07 -20.90
N TYR A 527 -0.97 -15.29 -21.65
CA TYR A 527 0.20 -15.75 -22.38
C TYR A 527 1.40 -14.87 -22.06
N ARG A 528 2.53 -15.49 -21.71
CA ARG A 528 3.80 -14.84 -21.37
C ARG A 528 4.88 -15.25 -22.37
N PHE A 529 5.66 -14.31 -22.90
CA PHE A 529 6.71 -14.57 -23.89
C PHE A 529 7.88 -13.59 -23.83
#